data_a63e884cbc1eca15e221b578d6cfafd1
#
_entry.id   a63e884cbc1eca15e221b578d6cfafd1
#
_cell.length_a   1.000
_cell.length_b   1.000
_cell.length_c   1.000
_cell.angle_alpha   90.00
_cell.angle_beta   90.00
_cell.angle_gamma   90.00
#
_symmetry.space_group_name_H-M   'P 1'
#
loop_
_entity.id
_entity.type
_entity.pdbx_description
1 polymer ?
#
loop_
_entity_poly.entity_id
_entity_poly.type
_entity_poly.pdbx_seq_one_letter_code
_entity_poly.pdbx_strand_id
1 'polypeptide(L)'
;MNRFIPLFCLISLFVLSSHFHFNELNVIKGKIIISNCPKVFVKGDGYNVDGTEIMQSDNPLTQPERNIIISLHPLSFEPELTLTKDAYISQTEQTFIPNVLPIVVGSKIHFLNEDEFFHNVQSYTPKSRFSIGRRAPGISYSINIKKVGVIDLTCDIHTHMHARILSFETPYFSRINEDGTYVIKDLPDGKYRLEIYHPNCEGIVDEVELIGGEVFEFDYEMSTKP
;
A
#
# COMPACT_ATOMS: atom_id res chain seq x y z
N MET A 1 -19.81 -86.27 17.18
CA MET A 1 -20.48 -85.16 16.45
C MET A 1 -19.88 -83.84 16.97
N ASN A 2 -18.81 -83.36 16.30
CA ASN A 2 -18.13 -82.13 16.67
C ASN A 2 -18.68 -80.96 15.81
N ARG A 3 -19.27 -79.95 16.44
CA ARG A 3 -19.69 -78.78 15.77
C ARG A 3 -18.54 -77.72 15.85
N PHE A 4 -17.98 -77.40 14.70
CA PHE A 4 -17.07 -76.23 14.53
C PHE A 4 -17.91 -74.99 14.43
N ILE A 5 -17.58 -73.95 15.28
CA ILE A 5 -18.09 -72.59 15.21
C ILE A 5 -17.02 -71.77 14.53
N PRO A 6 -17.29 -71.10 13.39
CA PRO A 6 -16.29 -70.24 12.81
C PRO A 6 -16.28 -68.86 13.56
N LEU A 7 -15.09 -68.48 14.00
CA LEU A 7 -14.79 -67.18 14.61
C LEU A 7 -14.74 -66.12 13.50
N PHE A 8 -15.78 -65.31 13.41
CA PHE A 8 -15.76 -64.13 12.54
C PHE A 8 -14.91 -63.03 13.18
N CYS A 9 -13.73 -62.82 12.59
CA CYS A 9 -12.86 -61.69 12.94
C CYS A 9 -13.39 -60.39 12.26
N LEU A 10 -14.07 -59.54 13.02
CA LEU A 10 -14.49 -58.23 12.57
C LEU A 10 -13.26 -57.31 12.54
N ILE A 11 -12.68 -57.13 11.36
CA ILE A 11 -11.67 -56.09 11.14
C ILE A 11 -12.43 -54.74 10.97
N SER A 12 -12.46 -53.96 12.04
CA SER A 12 -12.95 -52.60 11.96
C SER A 12 -11.90 -51.73 11.22
N LEU A 13 -12.21 -51.38 9.97
CA LEU A 13 -11.45 -50.42 9.19
C LEU A 13 -11.65 -49.03 9.82
N PHE A 14 -10.68 -48.60 10.60
CA PHE A 14 -10.61 -47.17 11.00
C PHE A 14 -10.18 -46.39 9.76
N VAL A 15 -11.15 -45.81 9.05
CA VAL A 15 -10.88 -44.79 8.03
C VAL A 15 -10.48 -43.54 8.77
N LEU A 16 -9.17 -43.28 8.90
CA LEU A 16 -8.67 -41.96 9.24
C LEU A 16 -9.03 -41.00 8.09
N SER A 17 -10.15 -40.31 8.20
CA SER A 17 -10.45 -39.19 7.36
C SER A 17 -9.48 -38.08 7.75
N SER A 18 -8.34 -37.97 7.09
CA SER A 18 -7.50 -36.79 7.11
C SER A 18 -8.33 -35.65 6.47
N HIS A 19 -8.97 -34.88 7.30
CA HIS A 19 -9.54 -33.61 6.87
C HIS A 19 -8.35 -32.73 6.50
N PHE A 20 -8.02 -32.63 5.22
CA PHE A 20 -7.24 -31.55 4.68
C PHE A 20 -8.09 -30.29 4.92
N HIS A 21 -7.79 -29.57 5.99
CA HIS A 21 -8.24 -28.21 6.13
C HIS A 21 -7.49 -27.43 5.05
N PHE A 22 -8.15 -27.14 3.94
CA PHE A 22 -7.76 -26.00 3.13
C PHE A 22 -7.94 -24.81 4.05
N ASN A 23 -6.85 -24.20 4.49
CA ASN A 23 -6.91 -22.91 5.17
C ASN A 23 -7.45 -21.92 4.14
N GLU A 24 -8.76 -21.66 4.21
CA GLU A 24 -9.35 -20.58 3.43
C GLU A 24 -8.71 -19.29 3.93
N LEU A 25 -8.33 -18.42 2.98
CA LEU A 25 -7.67 -17.15 3.31
C LEU A 25 -8.72 -16.10 3.65
N ASN A 26 -8.43 -15.31 4.67
CA ASN A 26 -9.33 -14.26 5.14
C ASN A 26 -9.35 -13.07 4.17
N VAL A 27 -10.42 -12.31 4.26
CA VAL A 27 -10.60 -11.04 3.57
C VAL A 27 -10.94 -9.98 4.59
N ILE A 28 -10.29 -8.82 4.50
CA ILE A 28 -10.69 -7.63 5.24
C ILE A 28 -11.25 -6.61 4.25
N LYS A 29 -12.35 -5.98 4.60
CA LYS A 29 -12.98 -4.89 3.83
C LYS A 29 -13.56 -3.86 4.77
N GLY A 30 -13.91 -2.70 4.25
CA GLY A 30 -14.58 -1.66 5.02
C GLY A 30 -14.56 -0.33 4.30
N LYS A 31 -14.89 0.71 5.04
CA LYS A 31 -14.92 2.08 4.57
C LYS A 31 -14.11 3.00 5.47
N ILE A 32 -13.36 3.90 4.86
CA ILE A 32 -12.63 4.95 5.57
C ILE A 32 -13.27 6.28 5.23
N ILE A 33 -13.72 7.00 6.25
CA ILE A 33 -14.32 8.33 6.13
C ILE A 33 -13.31 9.35 6.62
N ILE A 34 -13.14 10.44 5.88
CA ILE A 34 -12.33 11.58 6.30
C ILE A 34 -13.25 12.66 6.81
N SER A 35 -13.13 13.00 8.10
CA SER A 35 -13.79 14.15 8.70
C SER A 35 -12.75 15.19 9.09
N ASN A 36 -12.90 16.43 8.60
CA ASN A 36 -12.07 17.57 8.99
C ASN A 36 -10.55 17.47 8.75
N CYS A 37 -10.08 16.61 7.85
CA CYS A 37 -8.68 16.68 7.45
C CYS A 37 -8.42 17.94 6.62
N PRO A 38 -7.37 18.72 6.93
CA PRO A 38 -7.06 19.89 6.14
C PRO A 38 -6.80 19.45 4.71
N LYS A 39 -7.49 20.07 3.78
CA LYS A 39 -7.05 20.07 2.39
C LYS A 39 -5.78 20.93 2.35
N VAL A 40 -4.69 20.39 2.89
CA VAL A 40 -3.40 21.07 2.73
C VAL A 40 -2.98 20.82 1.29
N PHE A 41 -3.50 21.70 0.44
CA PHE A 41 -2.74 21.99 -0.74
C PHE A 41 -1.40 22.50 -0.20
N VAL A 42 -0.31 21.83 -0.45
CA VAL A 42 0.96 22.51 -0.46
C VAL A 42 0.79 23.54 -1.58
N LYS A 43 0.27 24.70 -1.22
CA LYS A 43 0.35 25.89 -2.03
C LYS A 43 1.85 26.13 -2.10
N GLY A 44 2.48 25.50 -3.09
CA GLY A 44 3.84 25.85 -3.39
C GLY A 44 3.79 27.34 -3.65
N ASP A 45 4.46 28.15 -2.84
CA ASP A 45 4.82 29.51 -3.20
C ASP A 45 5.79 29.49 -4.40
N GLY A 46 5.68 28.46 -5.25
CA GLY A 46 6.40 28.29 -6.48
C GLY A 46 5.74 29.12 -7.55
N TYR A 47 6.33 30.24 -7.85
CA TYR A 47 6.09 30.91 -9.12
C TYR A 47 6.72 30.07 -10.21
N ASN A 48 5.95 29.79 -11.26
CA ASN A 48 6.57 29.44 -12.55
C ASN A 48 7.55 30.59 -12.90
N VAL A 49 8.61 30.27 -13.62
CA VAL A 49 9.64 31.25 -14.03
C VAL A 49 9.02 32.46 -14.77
N ASP A 50 7.80 32.31 -15.30
CA ASP A 50 7.01 33.32 -16.00
C ASP A 50 5.95 34.01 -15.11
N GLY A 51 5.85 33.67 -13.82
CA GLY A 51 4.89 34.28 -12.87
C GLY A 51 3.45 33.75 -12.97
N THR A 52 3.20 32.68 -13.72
CA THR A 52 1.87 32.05 -13.79
C THR A 52 1.57 31.26 -12.51
N GLU A 53 0.30 31.27 -12.09
CA GLU A 53 -0.14 30.42 -10.97
C GLU A 53 -0.01 28.93 -11.35
N ILE A 54 0.50 28.14 -10.41
CA ILE A 54 0.57 26.69 -10.57
C ILE A 54 -0.86 26.16 -10.51
N MET A 55 -1.35 25.62 -11.62
CA MET A 55 -2.65 24.97 -11.65
C MET A 55 -2.60 23.65 -10.89
N GLN A 56 -3.60 23.41 -10.06
CA GLN A 56 -3.77 22.14 -9.39
C GLN A 56 -4.15 21.07 -10.42
N SER A 57 -3.47 19.94 -10.40
CA SER A 57 -3.86 18.81 -11.25
C SER A 57 -5.22 18.26 -10.82
N ASP A 58 -6.12 18.09 -11.78
CA ASP A 58 -7.43 17.45 -11.59
C ASP A 58 -7.31 15.91 -11.55
N ASN A 59 -6.09 15.37 -11.63
CA ASN A 59 -5.87 13.93 -11.58
C ASN A 59 -6.30 13.36 -10.21
N PRO A 60 -7.20 12.38 -10.17
CA PRO A 60 -7.68 11.79 -8.93
C PRO A 60 -6.58 11.28 -7.99
N LEU A 61 -5.46 10.81 -8.54
CA LEU A 61 -4.33 10.29 -7.75
C LEU A 61 -3.50 11.38 -7.07
N THR A 62 -3.79 12.66 -7.34
CA THR A 62 -3.19 13.80 -6.63
C THR A 62 -4.10 14.34 -5.53
N GLN A 63 -5.37 13.92 -5.50
CA GLN A 63 -6.33 14.37 -4.51
C GLN A 63 -6.00 13.77 -3.13
N PRO A 64 -5.93 14.59 -2.07
CA PRO A 64 -5.57 14.12 -0.73
C PRO A 64 -6.46 12.95 -0.26
N GLU A 65 -7.77 13.06 -0.44
CA GLU A 65 -8.74 12.05 -0.03
C GLU A 65 -8.53 10.67 -0.67
N ARG A 66 -7.80 10.59 -1.79
CA ARG A 66 -7.47 9.34 -2.48
C ARG A 66 -6.10 8.79 -2.13
N ASN A 67 -5.35 9.49 -1.30
CA ASN A 67 -4.01 9.10 -0.88
C ASN A 67 -4.00 8.32 0.44
N ILE A 68 -5.12 7.69 0.79
CA ILE A 68 -5.23 6.80 1.93
C ILE A 68 -4.73 5.40 1.54
N ILE A 69 -3.81 4.90 2.33
CA ILE A 69 -3.30 3.55 2.22
C ILE A 69 -3.59 2.82 3.53
N ILE A 70 -4.20 1.66 3.43
CA ILE A 70 -4.36 0.72 4.54
C ILE A 70 -3.38 -0.43 4.37
N SER A 71 -2.71 -0.82 5.44
CA SER A 71 -1.76 -1.92 5.45
C SER A 71 -1.94 -2.81 6.68
N LEU A 72 -1.66 -4.10 6.52
CA LEU A 72 -1.69 -5.11 7.56
C LEU A 72 -0.28 -5.69 7.74
N HIS A 73 0.23 -5.58 8.96
CA HIS A 73 1.55 -6.08 9.33
C HIS A 73 1.37 -7.28 10.25
N PRO A 74 1.69 -8.51 9.79
CA PRO A 74 1.58 -9.70 10.63
C PRO A 74 2.39 -9.57 11.92
N LEU A 75 1.79 -9.96 13.04
CA LEU A 75 2.43 -10.00 14.36
C LEU A 75 2.75 -11.43 14.80
N SER A 76 2.12 -12.43 14.19
CA SER A 76 2.22 -13.85 14.57
C SER A 76 2.99 -14.71 13.59
N PHE A 77 3.39 -14.17 12.43
CA PHE A 77 4.18 -14.87 11.41
C PHE A 77 4.94 -13.88 10.53
N GLU A 78 5.92 -14.39 9.78
CA GLU A 78 6.65 -13.63 8.77
C GLU A 78 5.98 -13.83 7.40
N PRO A 79 5.57 -12.75 6.71
CA PRO A 79 4.92 -12.88 5.42
C PRO A 79 5.92 -13.18 4.30
N GLU A 80 5.50 -13.94 3.30
CA GLU A 80 6.25 -14.06 2.06
C GLU A 80 6.14 -12.75 1.26
N LEU A 81 7.28 -12.10 1.00
CA LEU A 81 7.32 -10.82 0.32
C LEU A 81 7.27 -11.00 -1.21
N THR A 82 6.14 -10.71 -1.79
CA THR A 82 6.02 -10.60 -3.26
C THR A 82 6.27 -9.15 -3.66
N LEU A 83 7.34 -8.92 -4.43
CA LEU A 83 7.69 -7.57 -4.89
C LEU A 83 6.56 -6.95 -5.72
N THR A 84 6.30 -5.66 -5.48
CA THR A 84 5.34 -4.89 -6.26
C THR A 84 5.79 -4.81 -7.72
N LYS A 85 4.93 -5.28 -8.62
CA LYS A 85 5.14 -5.18 -10.07
C LYS A 85 4.64 -3.84 -10.56
N ASP A 86 5.21 -3.38 -11.68
CA ASP A 86 4.75 -2.18 -12.40
C ASP A 86 4.59 -0.93 -11.50
N ALA A 87 5.48 -0.80 -10.48
CA ALA A 87 5.51 0.37 -9.63
C ALA A 87 6.14 1.53 -10.39
N TYR A 88 5.38 2.60 -10.64
CA TYR A 88 5.88 3.78 -11.31
C TYR A 88 5.28 5.06 -10.75
N ILE A 89 6.01 6.15 -10.93
CA ILE A 89 5.59 7.52 -10.67
C ILE A 89 5.85 8.33 -11.93
N SER A 90 4.78 8.83 -12.54
CA SER A 90 4.85 9.79 -13.64
C SER A 90 5.07 11.20 -13.14
N GLN A 91 5.72 12.00 -13.96
CA GLN A 91 5.85 13.44 -13.79
C GLN A 91 5.06 14.08 -14.92
N THR A 92 3.86 14.55 -14.60
CA THR A 92 2.89 15.10 -15.54
C THR A 92 2.28 16.35 -14.94
N GLU A 93 2.11 17.42 -15.73
CA GLU A 93 1.57 18.71 -15.26
C GLU A 93 2.34 19.24 -14.04
N GLN A 94 3.67 19.09 -14.04
CA GLN A 94 4.55 19.45 -12.93
C GLN A 94 4.12 18.82 -11.60
N THR A 95 3.62 17.58 -11.65
CA THR A 95 3.11 16.83 -10.48
C THR A 95 3.63 15.40 -10.53
N PHE A 96 3.92 14.82 -9.37
CA PHE A 96 4.19 13.39 -9.25
C PHE A 96 2.88 12.61 -9.13
N ILE A 97 2.65 11.65 -10.02
CA ILE A 97 1.44 10.82 -10.07
C ILE A 97 1.82 9.33 -10.01
N PRO A 98 1.34 8.58 -8.98
CA PRO A 98 0.56 9.03 -7.82
C PRO A 98 1.38 9.82 -6.80
N ASN A 99 0.72 10.66 -5.99
CA ASN A 99 1.36 11.39 -4.89
C ASN A 99 1.78 10.46 -3.73
N VAL A 100 1.12 9.33 -3.56
CA VAL A 100 1.48 8.31 -2.56
C VAL A 100 1.53 6.96 -3.28
N LEU A 101 2.67 6.30 -3.25
CA LEU A 101 2.89 4.99 -3.86
C LEU A 101 3.23 3.94 -2.81
N PRO A 102 2.31 3.01 -2.47
CA PRO A 102 2.64 1.88 -1.61
C PRO A 102 3.38 0.79 -2.40
N ILE A 103 4.42 0.22 -1.80
CA ILE A 103 5.21 -0.88 -2.37
C ILE A 103 5.71 -1.85 -1.30
N VAL A 104 6.03 -3.06 -1.70
CA VAL A 104 6.85 -3.97 -0.91
C VAL A 104 8.31 -3.54 -0.99
N VAL A 105 9.02 -3.56 0.13
CA VAL A 105 10.46 -3.26 0.19
C VAL A 105 11.26 -4.15 -0.79
N GLY A 106 12.25 -3.58 -1.46
CA GLY A 106 13.02 -4.25 -2.52
C GLY A 106 12.44 -4.06 -3.92
N SER A 107 11.22 -3.58 -4.05
CA SER A 107 10.60 -3.32 -5.37
C SER A 107 11.34 -2.27 -6.15
N LYS A 108 11.29 -2.43 -7.47
CA LYS A 108 11.80 -1.45 -8.44
C LYS A 108 10.70 -0.46 -8.77
N ILE A 109 11.03 0.83 -8.67
CA ILE A 109 10.14 1.92 -9.10
C ILE A 109 10.71 2.54 -10.36
N HIS A 110 9.82 2.83 -11.30
CA HIS A 110 10.10 3.56 -12.52
C HIS A 110 9.60 5.00 -12.38
N PHE A 111 10.44 5.96 -12.71
CA PHE A 111 10.08 7.37 -12.81
C PHE A 111 10.06 7.75 -14.28
N LEU A 112 8.95 8.25 -14.78
CA LEU A 112 8.76 8.63 -16.18
C LEU A 112 8.45 10.12 -16.25
N ASN A 113 9.25 10.87 -17.02
CA ASN A 113 8.96 12.28 -17.29
C ASN A 113 8.05 12.37 -18.52
N GLU A 114 6.78 12.68 -18.30
CA GLU A 114 5.75 12.85 -19.35
C GLU A 114 5.48 14.34 -19.70
N ASP A 115 6.11 15.26 -18.96
CA ASP A 115 6.07 16.69 -19.26
C ASP A 115 7.04 17.08 -20.38
N GLU A 116 6.85 18.28 -20.91
CA GLU A 116 7.77 18.91 -21.87
C GLU A 116 8.97 19.60 -21.21
N PHE A 117 9.09 19.51 -19.89
CA PHE A 117 10.13 20.15 -19.08
C PHE A 117 11.10 19.12 -18.48
N PHE A 118 12.27 19.59 -18.07
CA PHE A 118 13.18 18.76 -17.25
C PHE A 118 12.66 18.61 -15.84
N HIS A 119 12.75 17.42 -15.30
CA HIS A 119 12.47 17.12 -13.90
C HIS A 119 13.60 16.33 -13.26
N ASN A 120 13.67 16.39 -11.92
CA ASN A 120 14.47 15.49 -11.11
C ASN A 120 13.55 14.80 -10.09
N VAL A 121 13.90 13.59 -9.69
CA VAL A 121 13.31 12.91 -8.52
C VAL A 121 14.41 12.70 -7.53
N GLN A 122 14.23 13.24 -6.35
CA GLN A 122 15.20 13.11 -5.26
C GLN A 122 14.51 12.87 -3.93
N SER A 123 15.23 12.24 -3.01
CA SER A 123 14.82 12.05 -1.63
C SER A 123 15.95 12.42 -0.69
N TYR A 124 15.62 13.16 0.36
CA TYR A 124 16.48 13.47 1.49
C TYR A 124 16.14 12.64 2.73
N THR A 125 15.17 11.74 2.63
CA THR A 125 14.79 10.86 3.75
C THR A 125 16.00 10.10 4.28
N PRO A 126 16.28 10.13 5.58
CA PRO A 126 17.41 9.41 6.17
C PRO A 126 17.42 7.92 5.78
N LYS A 127 18.59 7.40 5.43
CA LYS A 127 18.83 6.02 4.95
C LYS A 127 18.18 5.66 3.60
N SER A 128 17.43 6.59 2.98
CA SER A 128 16.79 6.43 1.65
C SER A 128 17.07 7.63 0.74
N ARG A 129 18.25 8.23 0.89
CA ARG A 129 18.67 9.37 0.07
C ARG A 129 19.06 8.92 -1.32
N PHE A 130 18.53 9.59 -2.33
CA PHE A 130 18.93 9.45 -3.73
C PHE A 130 18.58 10.69 -4.54
N SER A 131 19.15 10.77 -5.73
CA SER A 131 18.75 11.69 -6.80
C SER A 131 18.98 10.97 -8.12
N ILE A 132 17.97 11.00 -9.01
CA ILE A 132 18.11 10.42 -10.34
C ILE A 132 18.78 11.40 -11.32
N GLY A 133 18.98 12.65 -10.89
CA GLY A 133 19.44 13.76 -11.75
C GLY A 133 18.33 14.27 -12.66
N ARG A 134 18.57 15.40 -13.29
CA ARG A 134 17.60 16.03 -14.21
C ARG A 134 17.39 15.17 -15.45
N ARG A 135 16.14 14.86 -15.75
CA ARG A 135 15.71 14.03 -16.89
C ARG A 135 14.88 14.84 -17.85
N ALA A 136 15.22 14.70 -19.13
CA ALA A 136 14.48 15.32 -20.23
C ALA A 136 13.09 14.65 -20.42
N PRO A 137 12.18 15.31 -21.15
CA PRO A 137 10.92 14.74 -21.60
C PRO A 137 11.06 13.32 -22.18
N GLY A 138 10.11 12.44 -21.85
CA GLY A 138 10.06 11.05 -22.35
C GLY A 138 11.09 10.09 -21.74
N ILE A 139 11.96 10.56 -20.86
CA ILE A 139 13.00 9.70 -20.26
C ILE A 139 12.49 9.01 -19.00
N SER A 140 12.63 7.69 -18.98
CA SER A 140 12.37 6.87 -17.79
C SER A 140 13.68 6.55 -17.06
N TYR A 141 13.61 6.49 -15.73
CA TYR A 141 14.68 6.04 -14.86
C TYR A 141 14.13 5.15 -13.77
N SER A 142 14.88 4.19 -13.26
CA SER A 142 14.40 3.30 -12.22
C SER A 142 15.42 3.07 -11.12
N ILE A 143 14.89 2.86 -9.91
CA ILE A 143 15.66 2.53 -8.70
C ILE A 143 14.96 1.41 -7.92
N ASN A 144 15.74 0.70 -7.12
CA ASN A 144 15.19 -0.24 -6.14
C ASN A 144 15.10 0.42 -4.76
N ILE A 145 13.96 0.35 -4.12
CA ILE A 145 13.75 0.85 -2.77
C ILE A 145 14.13 -0.22 -1.75
N LYS A 146 15.22 0.02 -1.00
CA LYS A 146 15.84 -0.97 -0.12
C LYS A 146 15.51 -0.79 1.37
N LYS A 147 14.72 0.22 1.73
CA LYS A 147 14.41 0.54 3.13
C LYS A 147 12.92 0.68 3.32
N VAL A 148 12.46 0.17 4.45
CA VAL A 148 11.08 0.29 4.94
C VAL A 148 10.84 1.69 5.46
N GLY A 149 9.59 2.14 5.34
CA GLY A 149 9.10 3.40 5.89
C GLY A 149 8.62 4.38 4.83
N VAL A 150 8.38 5.60 5.27
CA VAL A 150 7.94 6.72 4.41
C VAL A 150 9.16 7.39 3.79
N ILE A 151 9.16 7.51 2.47
CA ILE A 151 10.23 8.14 1.69
C ILE A 151 9.64 9.33 0.96
N ASP A 152 10.04 10.52 1.38
CA ASP A 152 9.59 11.77 0.74
C ASP A 152 10.36 12.01 -0.56
N LEU A 153 9.62 12.37 -1.60
CA LEU A 153 10.14 12.71 -2.92
C LEU A 153 9.92 14.19 -3.20
N THR A 154 10.90 14.82 -3.83
CA THR A 154 10.83 16.22 -4.28
C THR A 154 11.50 16.39 -5.62
N CYS A 155 11.15 17.47 -6.33
CA CYS A 155 11.89 17.97 -7.49
C CYS A 155 12.73 19.18 -7.09
N ASP A 156 13.98 19.29 -7.60
CA ASP A 156 14.87 20.43 -7.34
C ASP A 156 14.62 21.63 -8.28
N ILE A 157 13.81 21.41 -9.31
CA ILE A 157 13.45 22.44 -10.30
C ILE A 157 12.10 23.07 -9.96
N HIS A 158 11.11 22.20 -9.65
CA HIS A 158 9.74 22.60 -9.34
C HIS A 158 9.45 22.28 -7.87
N THR A 159 9.61 23.25 -7.00
CA THR A 159 9.59 23.06 -5.53
C THR A 159 8.26 22.62 -4.95
N HIS A 160 7.17 22.75 -5.71
CA HIS A 160 5.83 22.29 -5.34
C HIS A 160 5.60 20.80 -5.64
N MET A 161 6.49 20.15 -6.42
CA MET A 161 6.35 18.72 -6.72
C MET A 161 6.79 17.87 -5.53
N HIS A 162 5.81 17.22 -4.91
CA HIS A 162 6.01 16.31 -3.78
C HIS A 162 5.25 15.00 -3.98
N ALA A 163 5.86 13.91 -3.54
CA ALA A 163 5.22 12.60 -3.43
C ALA A 163 5.82 11.80 -2.27
N ARG A 164 5.21 10.68 -1.95
CA ARG A 164 5.70 9.73 -0.94
C ARG A 164 5.65 8.31 -1.45
N ILE A 165 6.70 7.57 -1.15
CA ILE A 165 6.71 6.12 -1.28
C ILE A 165 6.49 5.56 0.11
N LEU A 166 5.52 4.65 0.26
CA LEU A 166 5.32 3.86 1.46
C LEU A 166 5.89 2.47 1.21
N SER A 167 7.05 2.18 1.78
CA SER A 167 7.74 0.91 1.60
C SER A 167 7.49 0.00 2.79
N PHE A 168 6.85 -1.16 2.56
CA PHE A 168 6.38 -2.09 3.58
C PHE A 168 7.15 -3.42 3.58
N GLU A 169 7.27 -4.04 4.75
CA GLU A 169 7.69 -5.45 4.94
C GLU A 169 6.48 -6.39 4.94
N THR A 170 5.43 -6.06 4.22
CA THR A 170 4.23 -6.87 4.05
C THR A 170 3.67 -6.68 2.65
N PRO A 171 3.08 -7.70 2.02
CA PRO A 171 2.35 -7.54 0.76
C PRO A 171 0.88 -7.13 0.97
N TYR A 172 0.40 -7.08 2.21
CA TYR A 172 -1.00 -6.88 2.56
C TYR A 172 -1.32 -5.40 2.72
N PHE A 173 -1.53 -4.71 1.61
CA PHE A 173 -1.97 -3.31 1.61
C PHE A 173 -2.90 -3.01 0.45
N SER A 174 -3.68 -1.95 0.60
CA SER A 174 -4.59 -1.44 -0.43
C SER A 174 -4.66 0.08 -0.38
N ARG A 175 -4.93 0.67 -1.53
CA ARG A 175 -5.44 2.04 -1.63
C ARG A 175 -6.95 1.98 -1.50
N ILE A 176 -7.57 2.98 -0.90
CA ILE A 176 -9.04 3.08 -0.91
C ILE A 176 -9.56 3.41 -2.31
N ASN A 177 -10.79 3.00 -2.58
CA ASN A 177 -11.55 3.36 -3.77
C ASN A 177 -12.07 4.82 -3.67
N GLU A 178 -12.69 5.31 -4.75
CA GLU A 178 -13.25 6.66 -4.81
C GLU A 178 -14.38 6.91 -3.80
N ASP A 179 -15.12 5.87 -3.44
CA ASP A 179 -16.20 5.90 -2.46
C ASP A 179 -15.73 5.70 -1.00
N GLY A 180 -14.41 5.62 -0.80
CA GLY A 180 -13.77 5.38 0.49
C GLY A 180 -13.70 3.92 0.91
N THR A 181 -14.20 2.98 0.11
CA THR A 181 -14.12 1.55 0.43
C THR A 181 -12.73 0.97 0.17
N TYR A 182 -12.40 -0.12 0.85
CA TYR A 182 -11.19 -0.88 0.64
C TYR A 182 -11.44 -2.39 0.77
N VAL A 183 -10.55 -3.18 0.16
CA VAL A 183 -10.52 -4.64 0.29
C VAL A 183 -9.08 -5.11 0.26
N ILE A 184 -8.70 -5.97 1.23
CA ILE A 184 -7.44 -6.72 1.21
C ILE A 184 -7.80 -8.20 1.32
N LYS A 185 -7.28 -9.01 0.41
CA LYS A 185 -7.57 -10.43 0.25
C LYS A 185 -6.35 -11.28 0.57
N ASP A 186 -6.57 -12.59 0.56
CA ASP A 186 -5.53 -13.60 0.67
C ASP A 186 -4.71 -13.48 1.96
N LEU A 187 -5.41 -13.19 3.07
CA LEU A 187 -4.83 -12.99 4.39
C LEU A 187 -4.79 -14.31 5.17
N PRO A 188 -3.62 -14.85 5.53
CA PRO A 188 -3.51 -15.98 6.44
C PRO A 188 -4.17 -15.74 7.79
N ASP A 189 -4.50 -16.80 8.51
CA ASP A 189 -4.90 -16.70 9.92
C ASP A 189 -3.78 -16.08 10.74
N GLY A 190 -4.12 -15.15 11.65
CA GLY A 190 -3.14 -14.53 12.51
C GLY A 190 -3.55 -13.19 13.09
N LYS A 191 -2.64 -12.64 13.91
CA LYS A 191 -2.76 -11.28 14.45
C LYS A 191 -2.00 -10.32 13.57
N TYR A 192 -2.61 -9.17 13.35
CA TYR A 192 -2.07 -8.11 12.51
C TYR A 192 -2.15 -6.76 13.21
N ARG A 193 -1.12 -5.96 13.02
CA ARG A 193 -1.21 -4.52 13.22
C ARG A 193 -1.73 -3.90 11.93
N LEU A 194 -2.91 -3.30 12.00
CA LEU A 194 -3.53 -2.54 10.93
C LEU A 194 -3.07 -1.08 11.04
N GLU A 195 -2.60 -0.53 9.94
CA GLU A 195 -2.20 0.87 9.85
C GLU A 195 -2.94 1.55 8.70
N ILE A 196 -3.50 2.74 8.97
CA ILE A 196 -4.09 3.60 7.96
C ILE A 196 -3.25 4.86 7.86
N TYR A 197 -2.70 5.08 6.69
CA TYR A 197 -1.87 6.23 6.38
C TYR A 197 -2.63 7.24 5.53
N HIS A 198 -2.50 8.50 5.88
CA HIS A 198 -2.89 9.65 5.07
C HIS A 198 -1.82 10.73 5.16
N PRO A 199 -1.49 11.46 4.06
CA PRO A 199 -0.41 12.44 4.08
C PRO A 199 -0.63 13.63 5.04
N ASN A 200 -1.89 14.00 5.28
CA ASN A 200 -2.26 15.21 6.02
C ASN A 200 -3.10 14.97 7.28
N CYS A 201 -3.52 13.72 7.54
CA CYS A 201 -4.32 13.37 8.72
C CYS A 201 -3.48 12.58 9.72
N GLU A 202 -3.99 12.44 10.93
CA GLU A 202 -3.43 11.49 11.89
C GLU A 202 -3.63 10.07 11.38
N GLY A 203 -2.56 9.28 11.38
CA GLY A 203 -2.64 7.86 11.03
C GLY A 203 -3.38 7.08 12.12
N ILE A 204 -4.08 6.03 11.71
CA ILE A 204 -4.74 5.10 12.63
C ILE A 204 -3.89 3.85 12.75
N VAL A 205 -3.75 3.34 13.98
CA VAL A 205 -3.12 2.05 14.27
C VAL A 205 -4.08 1.24 15.13
N ASP A 206 -4.34 0.01 14.70
CA ASP A 206 -5.23 -0.93 15.39
C ASP A 206 -4.64 -2.35 15.36
N GLU A 207 -5.13 -3.24 16.20
CA GLU A 207 -4.76 -4.65 16.17
C GLU A 207 -5.99 -5.50 15.88
N VAL A 208 -5.89 -6.37 14.88
CA VAL A 208 -6.96 -7.26 14.45
C VAL A 208 -6.50 -8.70 14.43
N GLU A 209 -7.39 -9.63 14.74
CA GLU A 209 -7.17 -11.06 14.64
C GLU A 209 -8.10 -11.65 13.58
N LEU A 210 -7.53 -12.34 12.59
CA LEU A 210 -8.25 -12.94 11.47
C LEU A 210 -8.11 -14.45 11.56
N ILE A 211 -9.23 -15.18 11.52
CA ILE A 211 -9.24 -16.64 11.69
C ILE A 211 -10.38 -17.24 10.84
N GLY A 212 -10.10 -18.39 10.22
CA GLY A 212 -11.13 -19.25 9.68
C GLY A 212 -11.56 -18.99 8.25
N GLY A 213 -10.82 -18.19 7.49
CA GLY A 213 -11.16 -17.90 6.10
C GLY A 213 -12.40 -17.03 5.94
N GLU A 214 -12.64 -16.14 6.90
CA GLU A 214 -13.84 -15.31 6.96
C GLU A 214 -13.62 -13.93 6.31
N VAL A 215 -14.74 -13.22 6.10
CA VAL A 215 -14.75 -11.82 5.66
C VAL A 215 -14.99 -10.95 6.88
N PHE A 216 -14.00 -10.14 7.24
CA PHE A 216 -14.06 -9.18 8.32
C PHE A 216 -14.37 -7.79 7.77
N GLU A 217 -15.18 -7.02 8.50
CA GLU A 217 -15.55 -5.68 8.11
C GLU A 217 -15.17 -4.67 9.20
N PHE A 218 -14.30 -3.70 8.83
CA PHE A 218 -13.82 -2.66 9.73
C PHE A 218 -13.94 -1.30 9.05
N ASP A 219 -14.74 -0.42 9.65
CA ASP A 219 -14.88 0.96 9.23
C ASP A 219 -14.09 1.88 10.14
N TYR A 220 -13.46 2.89 9.55
CA TYR A 220 -12.64 3.86 10.28
C TYR A 220 -12.99 5.29 9.91
N GLU A 221 -12.80 6.19 10.87
CA GLU A 221 -12.92 7.62 10.65
C GLU A 221 -11.58 8.30 10.95
N MET A 222 -11.04 9.01 9.96
CA MET A 222 -9.81 9.80 10.08
C MET A 222 -10.12 11.27 10.29
N SER A 223 -9.44 11.89 11.23
CA SER A 223 -9.56 13.32 11.50
C SER A 223 -8.20 14.02 11.51
N THR A 224 -8.20 15.33 11.63
CA THR A 224 -6.98 16.12 11.84
C THR A 224 -6.30 15.75 13.15
N LYS A 225 -4.98 15.94 13.19
CA LYS A 225 -4.28 16.05 14.47
C LYS A 225 -4.89 17.20 15.29
N PRO A 226 -5.14 16.97 16.59
CA PRO A 226 -5.60 18.01 17.48
C PRO A 226 -4.59 19.17 17.62
#